data_27692f37a054076d11bddbaf54035f48
#
_entry.id   27692f37a054076d11bddbaf54035f48
#
_cell.length_a   1.000
_cell.length_b   1.000
_cell.length_c   1.000
_cell.angle_alpha   90.00
_cell.angle_beta   90.00
_cell.angle_gamma   90.00
#
_symmetry.space_group_name_H-M   'P 1'
#
loop_
_entity.id
_entity.type
_entity.pdbx_description
1 polymer ?
#
loop_
_entity_poly.entity_id
_entity_poly.type
_entity_poly.pdbx_seq_one_letter_code
_entity_poly.pdbx_strand_id
1 'polypeptide(L)'
;MRKITSEAVDKFLSRKPFKKSNMEVDAFYSTYRLKLHGNVIAVIDEFNVLQISNAGWASNTTKERLNGIPGVHIKQKNWTWYLNGQEWDGGWKRISIL
;
A
#
# COMPACT_ATOMS: atom_id res chain seq x y z
N MET A 1 5.23 2.02 -13.90
CA MET A 1 5.34 2.22 -12.43
C MET A 1 6.54 3.11 -12.13
N ARG A 2 6.39 4.01 -11.18
CA ARG A 2 7.49 4.91 -10.81
C ARG A 2 8.57 4.15 -10.04
N LYS A 3 9.83 4.57 -10.21
CA LYS A 3 10.95 3.93 -9.55
C LYS A 3 10.83 3.95 -8.02
N ILE A 4 10.38 5.09 -7.46
CA ILE A 4 10.20 5.18 -6.00
C ILE A 4 9.18 4.17 -5.49
N THR A 5 8.13 3.89 -6.25
CA THR A 5 7.12 2.90 -5.90
C THR A 5 7.72 1.50 -5.88
N SER A 6 8.46 1.14 -6.93
CA SER A 6 9.11 -0.18 -7.00
C SER A 6 10.09 -0.38 -5.86
N GLU A 7 10.91 0.65 -5.55
CA GLU A 7 11.89 0.57 -4.46
C GLU A 7 11.20 0.42 -3.10
N ALA A 8 10.19 1.23 -2.82
CA ALA A 8 9.50 1.20 -1.54
C ALA A 8 8.75 -0.11 -1.34
N VAL A 9 8.04 -0.59 -2.37
CA VAL A 9 7.30 -1.85 -2.29
C VAL A 9 8.26 -3.02 -2.10
N ASP A 10 9.39 -3.04 -2.82
CA ASP A 10 10.39 -4.09 -2.66
C ASP A 10 10.90 -4.16 -1.21
N LYS A 11 11.23 -3.01 -0.61
CA LYS A 11 11.68 -2.95 0.77
C LYS A 11 10.58 -3.38 1.73
N PHE A 12 9.34 -2.96 1.48
CA PHE A 12 8.20 -3.34 2.31
C PHE A 12 7.99 -4.86 2.31
N LEU A 13 7.98 -5.48 1.11
CA LEU A 13 7.80 -6.92 0.99
C LEU A 13 8.97 -7.70 1.56
N SER A 14 10.18 -7.13 1.51
CA SER A 14 11.39 -7.75 2.06
C SER A 14 11.56 -7.45 3.55
N ARG A 15 10.65 -6.70 4.15
CA ARG A 15 10.67 -6.30 5.56
C ARG A 15 11.95 -5.58 5.92
N LYS A 16 12.33 -4.59 5.09
CA LYS A 16 13.53 -3.78 5.31
C LYS A 16 13.13 -2.32 5.49
N PRO A 17 13.68 -1.63 6.48
CA PRO A 17 13.44 -0.19 6.65
C PRO A 17 13.86 0.58 5.41
N PHE A 18 13.12 1.64 5.10
CA PHE A 18 13.37 2.44 3.91
C PHE A 18 12.81 3.83 4.14
N LYS A 19 13.53 4.83 3.68
CA LYS A 19 13.02 6.20 3.67
C LYS A 19 13.64 6.96 2.50
N LYS A 20 12.79 7.38 1.58
CA LYS A 20 13.22 8.13 0.41
C LYS A 20 12.03 8.91 -0.15
N SER A 21 12.24 10.22 -0.39
CA SER A 21 11.18 11.08 -0.90
C SER A 21 9.95 11.04 0.01
N ASN A 22 8.76 10.75 -0.54
CA ASN A 22 7.52 10.70 0.24
C ASN A 22 7.17 9.30 0.74
N MET A 23 8.08 8.32 0.57
CA MET A 23 7.83 6.94 0.96
C MET A 23 8.69 6.50 2.12
N GLU A 24 8.13 5.69 2.98
CA GLU A 24 8.85 5.12 4.12
C GLU A 24 8.33 3.72 4.40
N VAL A 25 9.24 2.83 4.83
CA VAL A 25 8.91 1.53 5.41
C VAL A 25 9.50 1.51 6.81
N ASP A 26 8.67 1.30 7.83
CA ASP A 26 9.13 1.19 9.19
C ASP A 26 8.61 -0.09 9.85
N ALA A 27 9.21 -0.45 10.98
CA ALA A 27 8.76 -1.53 11.82
C ALA A 27 8.04 -0.94 13.03
N PHE A 28 6.86 -1.50 13.34
CA PHE A 28 6.09 -1.12 14.51
C PHE A 28 5.63 -2.39 15.21
N TYR A 29 6.33 -2.73 16.30
CA TYR A 29 6.20 -4.04 16.95
C TYR A 29 6.52 -5.16 15.94
N SER A 30 5.64 -6.14 15.77
CA SER A 30 5.85 -7.24 14.82
C SER A 30 5.29 -6.94 13.43
N THR A 31 4.97 -5.68 13.14
CA THR A 31 4.32 -5.25 11.90
C THR A 31 5.26 -4.35 11.10
N TYR A 32 5.31 -4.55 9.79
CA TYR A 32 5.98 -3.61 8.88
C TYR A 32 4.93 -2.75 8.19
N ARG A 33 5.21 -1.45 8.09
CA ARG A 33 4.25 -0.47 7.57
C ARG A 33 4.84 0.25 6.38
N LEU A 34 4.04 0.37 5.31
CA LEU A 34 4.37 1.21 4.16
C LEU A 34 3.65 2.54 4.32
N LYS A 35 4.39 3.63 4.27
CA LYS A 35 3.86 4.97 4.51
C LYS A 35 4.06 5.87 3.30
N LEU A 36 3.06 6.67 3.01
CA LEU A 36 3.11 7.72 1.99
C LEU A 36 2.82 9.04 2.70
N HIS A 37 3.76 9.99 2.61
CA HIS A 37 3.68 11.28 3.33
C HIS A 37 3.40 11.09 4.84
N GLY A 38 3.99 10.06 5.45
CA GLY A 38 3.77 9.77 6.86
C GLY A 38 2.49 9.04 7.18
N ASN A 39 1.62 8.77 6.21
CA ASN A 39 0.37 8.05 6.40
C ASN A 39 0.53 6.59 6.05
N VAL A 40 0.11 5.69 6.95
CA VAL A 40 0.22 4.25 6.72
C VAL A 40 -0.82 3.82 5.68
N ILE A 41 -0.36 3.27 4.56
CA ILE A 41 -1.23 2.79 3.47
C ILE A 41 -1.19 1.27 3.31
N ALA A 42 -0.23 0.58 3.93
CA ALA A 42 -0.18 -0.88 3.90
C ALA A 42 0.56 -1.38 5.13
N VAL A 43 0.19 -2.57 5.60
CA VAL A 43 0.85 -3.25 6.70
C VAL A 43 0.98 -4.74 6.39
N ILE A 44 2.08 -5.34 6.85
CA ILE A 44 2.26 -6.80 6.87
C ILE A 44 2.53 -7.17 8.32
N ASP A 45 1.71 -8.04 8.89
CA ASP A 45 1.89 -8.45 10.27
C ASP A 45 2.81 -9.68 10.40
N GLU A 46 2.99 -10.16 11.63
CA GLU A 46 3.85 -11.31 11.92
C GLU A 46 3.36 -12.62 11.29
N PHE A 47 2.10 -12.66 10.88
CA PHE A 47 1.50 -13.83 10.24
C PHE A 47 1.47 -13.71 8.71
N ASN A 48 2.20 -12.74 8.15
CA ASN A 48 2.24 -12.44 6.71
C ASN A 48 0.89 -12.00 6.14
N VAL A 49 0.04 -11.43 6.98
CA VAL A 49 -1.23 -10.87 6.50
C VAL A 49 -0.99 -9.45 6.02
N LEU A 50 -1.28 -9.21 4.75
CA LEU A 50 -1.19 -7.90 4.12
C LEU A 50 -2.55 -7.22 4.17
N GLN A 51 -2.58 -5.98 4.62
CA GLN A 51 -3.75 -5.13 4.54
C GLN A 51 -3.37 -3.79 3.93
N ILE A 52 -4.30 -3.18 3.19
CA ILE A 52 -4.09 -1.87 2.57
C ILE A 52 -5.21 -0.91 2.94
N SER A 53 -4.89 0.38 2.86
CA SER A 53 -5.84 1.47 3.08
C SER A 53 -5.36 2.67 2.27
N ASN A 54 -6.27 3.59 1.90
CA ASN A 54 -5.83 4.84 1.28
C ASN A 54 -5.54 5.93 2.34
N ALA A 55 -5.66 5.60 3.62
CA ALA A 55 -5.43 6.51 4.75
C ALA A 55 -6.27 7.79 4.66
N GLY A 56 -7.42 7.74 3.99
CA GLY A 56 -8.28 8.90 3.78
C GLY A 56 -7.86 9.78 2.60
N TRP A 57 -6.82 9.41 1.86
CA TRP A 57 -6.30 10.18 0.73
C TRP A 57 -6.55 9.46 -0.59
N ALA A 58 -7.69 9.75 -1.21
CA ALA A 58 -8.08 9.13 -2.49
C ALA A 58 -7.40 9.87 -3.66
N SER A 59 -6.06 9.91 -3.66
CA SER A 59 -5.28 10.62 -4.67
C SER A 59 -4.68 9.67 -5.70
N ASN A 60 -4.30 10.22 -6.86
CA ASN A 60 -3.60 9.44 -7.89
C ASN A 60 -2.27 8.87 -7.38
N THR A 61 -1.58 9.62 -6.51
CA THR A 61 -0.33 9.14 -5.92
C THR A 61 -0.58 7.93 -5.04
N THR A 62 -1.57 7.97 -4.16
CA THR A 62 -1.93 6.84 -3.30
C THR A 62 -2.26 5.62 -4.16
N LYS A 63 -3.08 5.80 -5.19
CA LYS A 63 -3.47 4.73 -6.10
C LYS A 63 -2.26 4.10 -6.80
N GLU A 64 -1.35 4.95 -7.32
CA GLU A 64 -0.14 4.48 -8.00
C GLU A 64 0.75 3.67 -7.04
N ARG A 65 0.93 4.14 -5.81
CA ARG A 65 1.75 3.43 -4.81
C ARG A 65 1.16 2.07 -4.46
N LEU A 66 -0.14 2.03 -4.20
CA LEU A 66 -0.82 0.79 -3.84
C LEU A 66 -0.82 -0.22 -5.00
N ASN A 67 -0.98 0.26 -6.23
CA ASN A 67 -0.91 -0.61 -7.41
C ASN A 67 0.46 -1.24 -7.64
N GLY A 68 1.49 -0.76 -6.95
CA GLY A 68 2.81 -1.39 -6.97
C GLY A 68 2.87 -2.67 -6.14
N ILE A 69 1.91 -2.91 -5.28
CA ILE A 69 1.89 -4.10 -4.41
C ILE A 69 1.30 -5.28 -5.19
N PRO A 70 1.99 -6.45 -5.24
CA PRO A 70 1.45 -7.62 -5.90
C PRO A 70 0.09 -8.00 -5.31
N GLY A 71 -0.87 -8.31 -6.18
CA GLY A 71 -2.23 -8.66 -5.76
C GLY A 71 -3.17 -7.46 -5.58
N VAL A 72 -2.67 -6.24 -5.78
CA VAL A 72 -3.48 -5.03 -5.66
C VAL A 72 -3.70 -4.43 -7.04
N HIS A 73 -4.97 -4.31 -7.44
CA HIS A 73 -5.36 -3.71 -8.72
C HIS A 73 -6.48 -2.71 -8.44
N ILE A 74 -6.13 -1.44 -8.35
CA ILE A 74 -7.07 -0.37 -8.08
C ILE A 74 -7.36 0.37 -9.37
N LYS A 75 -8.64 0.53 -9.69
CA LYS A 75 -9.12 1.32 -10.82
C LYS A 75 -10.13 2.33 -10.31
N GLN A 76 -10.27 3.42 -11.03
CA GLN A 76 -11.23 4.46 -10.72
C GLN A 76 -12.17 4.66 -11.89
N LYS A 77 -13.49 4.71 -11.61
CA LYS A 77 -14.50 4.98 -12.62
C LYS A 77 -15.61 5.80 -11.97
N ASN A 78 -15.95 6.93 -12.59
CA ASN A 78 -17.00 7.81 -12.09
C ASN A 78 -16.78 8.17 -10.60
N TRP A 79 -15.52 8.54 -10.26
CA TRP A 79 -15.10 8.96 -8.91
C TRP A 79 -15.11 7.83 -7.88
N THR A 80 -15.49 6.62 -8.26
CA THR A 80 -15.50 5.45 -7.38
C THR A 80 -14.24 4.61 -7.61
N TRP A 81 -13.59 4.21 -6.53
CA TRP A 81 -12.47 3.28 -6.61
C TRP A 81 -12.96 1.85 -6.55
N TYR A 82 -12.33 1.00 -7.36
CA TYR A 82 -12.57 -0.44 -7.38
C TYR A 82 -11.25 -1.15 -7.06
N LEU A 83 -11.30 -2.02 -6.08
CA LEU A 83 -10.15 -2.84 -5.69
C LEU A 83 -10.43 -4.28 -6.15
N ASN A 84 -9.59 -4.76 -7.06
CA ASN A 84 -9.71 -6.12 -7.60
C ASN A 84 -11.13 -6.41 -8.12
N GLY A 85 -11.71 -5.43 -8.79
CA GLY A 85 -13.01 -5.56 -9.42
C GLY A 85 -14.22 -5.26 -8.52
N GLN A 86 -14.00 -4.95 -7.25
CA GLN A 86 -15.07 -4.65 -6.30
C GLN A 86 -14.97 -3.20 -5.82
N GLU A 87 -16.11 -2.55 -5.65
CA GLU A 87 -16.15 -1.21 -5.10
C GLU A 87 -15.48 -1.17 -3.73
N TRP A 88 -14.62 -0.16 -3.51
CA TRP A 88 -13.83 -0.04 -2.30
C TRP A 88 -13.82 1.40 -1.80
N ASP A 89 -14.13 1.57 -0.53
CA ASP A 89 -14.19 2.90 0.10
C ASP A 89 -12.84 3.41 0.57
N GLY A 90 -11.78 2.63 0.40
CA GLY A 90 -10.43 3.02 0.82
C GLY A 90 -10.07 2.60 2.24
N GLY A 91 -10.98 1.99 2.97
CA GLY A 91 -10.71 1.48 4.33
C GLY A 91 -9.84 0.23 4.31
N TRP A 92 -9.37 -0.17 5.48
CA TRP A 92 -8.49 -1.33 5.62
C TRP A 92 -9.10 -2.57 4.98
N LYS A 93 -8.34 -3.19 4.09
CA LYS A 93 -8.76 -4.37 3.35
C LYS A 93 -7.63 -5.38 3.28
N ARG A 94 -7.92 -6.61 3.68
CA ARG A 94 -6.97 -7.70 3.59
C ARG A 94 -6.76 -8.10 2.12
N ILE A 95 -5.50 -8.30 1.75
CA ILE A 95 -5.11 -8.71 0.39
C ILE A 95 -4.45 -10.08 0.49
N SER A 96 -4.87 -11.01 -0.37
CA SER A 96 -4.19 -12.31 -0.48
C SER A 96 -2.99 -12.15 -1.40
N ILE A 97 -1.78 -12.39 -0.85
CA ILE A 97 -0.56 -12.49 -1.65
C ILE A 97 -0.19 -13.97 -1.71
N LEU A 98 0.08 -14.42 -2.89
CA LEU A 98 0.53 -15.80 -3.08
C LEU A 98 2.02 -15.83 -3.33
#